data_2a0c599c54b8fc1968fa3671b09f1466
#
_entry.id   2a0c599c54b8fc1968fa3671b09f1466
#
_cell.length_a   1.000
_cell.length_b   1.000
_cell.length_c   1.000
_cell.angle_alpha   90.00
_cell.angle_beta   90.00
_cell.angle_gamma   90.00
#
_symmetry.space_group_name_H-M   'P 1'
#
loop_
_entity.id
_entity.type
_entity.pdbx_description
1 polymer ?
#
loop_
_entity_poly.entity_id
_entity_poly.type
_entity_poly.pdbx_seq_one_letter_code
_entity_poly.pdbx_strand_id
1 'polypeptide(L)'
;MNHHNRSASWLWAVAIFAVYFQEHGQGLVMWVAMGLQFLVYPHVVFWRARLAADPLRAEIQNILLDTFCFGVWAALLGFPLWISGLLVICGCMNMAAFRGGVGVGQALVATAAGAVLVALLGAAAPFAPDTSLTVSLMCLGALGAYLGLFARSTYRRTVVLNDTRVKLRQSEQALQGQLDAVQSLQAQLTEQANRDPLTGLYNRRYLNDS
;
A
#
# COMPACT_ATOMS: atom_id res chain seq x y z
N MET A 1 2.27 -3.62 5.56
CA MET A 1 2.52 -4.54 4.42
C MET A 1 3.15 -5.82 4.95
N ASN A 2 2.84 -6.98 4.37
CA ASN A 2 3.35 -8.23 4.90
C ASN A 2 4.84 -8.37 4.54
N HIS A 3 5.73 -8.33 5.54
CA HIS A 3 7.19 -8.42 5.38
C HIS A 3 7.59 -9.62 4.50
N HIS A 4 6.91 -10.75 4.67
CA HIS A 4 7.15 -11.97 3.89
C HIS A 4 6.92 -11.80 2.38
N ASN A 5 5.87 -11.10 1.96
CA ASN A 5 5.59 -10.88 0.54
C ASN A 5 6.64 -9.96 -0.10
N ARG A 6 7.12 -8.97 0.64
CA ARG A 6 8.18 -8.07 0.18
C ARG A 6 9.49 -8.83 0.01
N SER A 7 9.90 -9.58 1.03
CA SER A 7 11.14 -10.38 0.97
C SER A 7 11.13 -11.41 -0.16
N ALA A 8 10.00 -12.08 -0.40
CA ALA A 8 9.88 -13.04 -1.49
C ALA A 8 10.05 -12.37 -2.88
N SER A 9 9.42 -11.21 -3.09
CA SER A 9 9.56 -10.47 -4.35
C SER A 9 11.00 -10.01 -4.61
N TRP A 10 11.72 -9.63 -3.57
CA TRP A 10 13.11 -9.20 -3.68
C TRP A 10 14.07 -10.34 -3.97
N LEU A 11 13.81 -11.55 -3.45
CA LEU A 11 14.59 -12.74 -3.79
C LEU A 11 14.48 -13.11 -5.28
N TRP A 12 13.29 -12.96 -5.87
CA TRP A 12 13.12 -13.12 -7.32
C TRP A 12 13.93 -12.09 -8.12
N ALA A 13 13.93 -10.83 -7.66
CA ALA A 13 14.74 -9.80 -8.29
C ALA A 13 16.25 -10.16 -8.25
N VAL A 14 16.75 -10.61 -7.09
CA VAL A 14 18.15 -11.07 -6.96
C VAL A 14 18.46 -12.18 -7.97
N ALA A 15 17.59 -13.19 -8.10
CA ALA A 15 17.81 -14.28 -9.02
C ALA A 15 17.87 -13.81 -10.50
N ILE A 16 16.93 -12.93 -10.90
CA ILE A 16 16.89 -12.35 -12.26
C ILE A 16 18.14 -11.53 -12.55
N PHE A 17 18.51 -10.63 -11.62
CA PHE A 17 19.70 -9.78 -11.78
C PHE A 17 20.97 -10.62 -11.79
N ALA A 18 21.08 -11.67 -10.97
CA ALA A 18 22.25 -12.54 -10.93
C ALA A 18 22.47 -13.24 -12.28
N VAL A 19 21.41 -13.79 -12.90
CA VAL A 19 21.49 -14.39 -14.23
C VAL A 19 21.89 -13.35 -15.27
N TYR A 20 21.22 -12.20 -15.27
CA TYR A 20 21.53 -11.11 -16.20
C TYR A 20 22.98 -10.63 -16.07
N PHE A 21 23.50 -10.49 -14.83
CA PHE A 21 24.87 -10.06 -14.57
C PHE A 21 25.92 -11.08 -15.03
N GLN A 22 25.62 -12.38 -14.87
CA GLN A 22 26.48 -13.46 -15.41
C GLN A 22 26.55 -13.43 -16.94
N GLU A 23 25.40 -13.25 -17.60
CA GLU A 23 25.33 -13.19 -19.06
C GLU A 23 26.08 -11.98 -19.65
N HIS A 24 26.06 -10.84 -18.92
CA HIS A 24 26.67 -9.60 -19.40
C HIS A 24 28.03 -9.28 -18.77
N GLY A 25 28.60 -10.18 -17.96
CA GLY A 25 29.92 -10.00 -17.35
C GLY A 25 30.02 -8.75 -16.44
N GLN A 26 28.96 -8.45 -15.70
CA GLN A 26 28.90 -7.26 -14.84
C GLN A 26 29.97 -7.30 -13.74
N GLY A 27 30.62 -6.13 -13.49
CA GLY A 27 31.70 -6.01 -12.52
C GLY A 27 31.24 -6.13 -11.06
N LEU A 28 32.21 -6.36 -10.16
CA LEU A 28 31.97 -6.56 -8.72
C LEU A 28 31.11 -5.45 -8.09
N VAL A 29 31.26 -4.20 -8.53
CA VAL A 29 30.49 -3.05 -8.01
C VAL A 29 28.98 -3.25 -8.19
N MET A 30 28.56 -3.75 -9.36
CA MET A 30 27.14 -4.03 -9.65
C MET A 30 26.59 -5.16 -8.77
N TRP A 31 27.39 -6.20 -8.52
CA TRP A 31 27.03 -7.29 -7.60
C TRP A 31 26.86 -6.82 -6.16
N VAL A 32 27.78 -5.98 -5.69
CA VAL A 32 27.70 -5.40 -4.34
C VAL A 32 26.49 -4.47 -4.22
N ALA A 33 26.27 -3.60 -5.23
CA ALA A 33 25.13 -2.69 -5.26
C ALA A 33 23.79 -3.47 -5.26
N MET A 34 23.71 -4.54 -6.05
CA MET A 34 22.55 -5.46 -6.06
C MET A 34 22.32 -6.08 -4.68
N GLY A 35 23.36 -6.61 -4.04
CA GLY A 35 23.27 -7.20 -2.70
C GLY A 35 22.79 -6.18 -1.65
N LEU A 36 23.34 -4.96 -1.66
CA LEU A 36 22.91 -3.89 -0.77
C LEU A 36 21.45 -3.49 -1.00
N GLN A 37 21.06 -3.30 -2.26
CA GLN A 37 19.69 -2.87 -2.61
C GLN A 37 18.64 -3.94 -2.34
N PHE A 38 18.89 -5.20 -2.68
CA PHE A 38 17.87 -6.23 -2.65
C PHE A 38 17.91 -7.11 -1.39
N LEU A 39 19.04 -7.19 -0.68
CA LEU A 39 19.15 -7.99 0.54
C LEU A 39 19.18 -7.14 1.82
N VAL A 40 19.88 -5.99 1.82
CA VAL A 40 20.04 -5.18 3.03
C VAL A 40 18.95 -4.11 3.16
N TYR A 41 18.76 -3.32 2.10
CA TYR A 41 17.82 -2.19 2.07
C TYR A 41 16.39 -2.55 2.50
N PRO A 42 15.78 -3.71 2.13
CA PRO A 42 14.42 -4.04 2.58
C PRO A 42 14.27 -4.10 4.10
N HIS A 43 15.31 -4.52 4.80
CA HIS A 43 15.31 -4.55 6.27
C HIS A 43 15.39 -3.14 6.85
N VAL A 44 16.22 -2.27 6.25
CA VAL A 44 16.34 -0.87 6.69
C VAL A 44 15.02 -0.13 6.57
N VAL A 45 14.35 -0.21 5.41
CA VAL A 45 13.05 0.47 5.20
C VAL A 45 11.93 -0.13 6.05
N PHE A 46 12.00 -1.43 6.35
CA PHE A 46 11.07 -2.07 7.28
C PHE A 46 11.19 -1.49 8.70
N TRP A 47 12.41 -1.41 9.24
CA TRP A 47 12.66 -0.83 10.55
C TRP A 47 12.29 0.65 10.59
N ARG A 48 12.62 1.41 9.54
CA ARG A 48 12.21 2.81 9.41
C ARG A 48 10.70 2.99 9.50
N ALA A 49 9.93 2.17 8.78
CA ALA A 49 8.47 2.26 8.79
C ALA A 49 7.88 1.85 10.16
N ARG A 50 8.51 0.88 10.83
CA ARG A 50 8.05 0.41 12.15
C ARG A 50 8.29 1.42 13.26
N LEU A 51 9.37 2.19 13.18
CA LEU A 51 9.76 3.19 14.18
C LEU A 51 9.16 4.58 13.89
N ALA A 52 8.52 4.78 12.74
CA ALA A 52 7.95 6.06 12.36
C ALA A 52 6.69 6.38 13.17
N ALA A 53 6.47 7.66 13.46
CA ALA A 53 5.25 8.16 14.11
C ALA A 53 3.99 7.90 13.26
N ASP A 54 4.13 7.95 11.92
CA ASP A 54 3.09 7.58 10.95
C ASP A 54 3.63 6.45 10.05
N PRO A 55 3.37 5.18 10.41
CA PRO A 55 3.84 4.02 9.65
C PRO A 55 3.31 3.97 8.21
N LEU A 56 2.07 4.44 7.98
CA LEU A 56 1.47 4.44 6.64
C LEU A 56 2.18 5.43 5.71
N ARG A 57 2.43 6.63 6.21
CA ARG A 57 3.16 7.66 5.45
C ARG A 57 4.59 7.23 5.16
N ALA A 58 5.25 6.63 6.14
CA ALA A 58 6.60 6.09 5.96
C ALA A 58 6.65 4.97 4.91
N GLU A 59 5.63 4.09 4.89
CA GLU A 59 5.54 3.00 3.90
C GLU A 59 5.33 3.54 2.47
N ILE A 60 4.48 4.57 2.29
CA ILE A 60 4.29 5.22 0.99
C ILE A 60 5.61 5.86 0.50
N GLN A 61 6.34 6.52 1.39
CA GLN A 61 7.65 7.10 1.06
C GLN A 61 8.67 6.01 0.68
N ASN A 62 8.66 4.88 1.37
CA ASN A 62 9.52 3.75 1.05
C ASN A 62 9.22 3.18 -0.33
N ILE A 63 7.93 3.05 -0.71
CA ILE A 63 7.54 2.58 -2.04
C ILE A 63 7.98 3.59 -3.12
N LEU A 64 7.86 4.89 -2.87
CA LEU A 64 8.38 5.91 -3.81
C LEU A 64 9.90 5.81 -3.97
N LEU A 65 10.63 5.57 -2.90
CA LEU A 65 12.07 5.36 -2.95
C LEU A 65 12.42 4.07 -3.71
N ASP A 66 11.65 2.98 -3.50
CA ASP A 66 11.80 1.75 -4.26
C ASP A 66 11.65 2.00 -5.77
N THR A 67 10.58 2.73 -6.18
CA THR A 67 10.34 3.05 -7.59
C THR A 67 11.40 3.95 -8.20
N PHE A 68 11.93 4.89 -7.43
CA PHE A 68 13.10 5.69 -7.84
C PHE A 68 14.32 4.79 -8.08
N CYS A 69 14.64 3.89 -7.16
CA CYS A 69 15.74 2.93 -7.33
C CYS A 69 15.51 2.00 -8.54
N PHE A 70 14.27 1.65 -8.86
CA PHE A 70 13.96 0.88 -10.06
C PHE A 70 14.32 1.62 -11.35
N GLY A 71 14.11 2.93 -11.40
CA GLY A 71 14.57 3.77 -12.50
C GLY A 71 16.10 3.85 -12.60
N VAL A 72 16.78 3.93 -11.46
CA VAL A 72 18.25 3.88 -11.39
C VAL A 72 18.76 2.57 -11.99
N TRP A 73 18.21 1.44 -11.57
CA TRP A 73 18.62 0.13 -12.10
C TRP A 73 18.32 -0.02 -13.58
N ALA A 74 17.14 0.41 -14.04
CA ALA A 74 16.79 0.34 -15.45
C ALA A 74 17.81 1.10 -16.32
N ALA A 75 18.23 2.31 -15.89
CA ALA A 75 19.20 3.11 -16.63
C ALA A 75 20.64 2.56 -16.55
N LEU A 76 21.05 2.03 -15.40
CA LEU A 76 22.35 1.38 -15.23
C LEU A 76 22.51 0.12 -16.11
N LEU A 77 21.40 -0.57 -16.41
CA LEU A 77 21.40 -1.78 -17.23
C LEU A 77 21.14 -1.53 -18.73
N GLY A 78 20.88 -0.28 -19.13
CA GLY A 78 20.57 0.03 -20.53
C GLY A 78 19.11 -0.25 -20.92
N PHE A 79 18.19 -0.24 -19.97
CA PHE A 79 16.74 -0.46 -20.15
C PHE A 79 16.38 -1.83 -20.75
N PRO A 80 16.90 -2.96 -20.22
CA PRO A 80 16.48 -4.29 -20.68
C PRO A 80 14.97 -4.43 -20.52
N LEU A 81 14.26 -4.75 -21.60
CA LEU A 81 12.80 -4.60 -21.72
C LEU A 81 12.03 -5.32 -20.59
N TRP A 82 12.33 -6.60 -20.39
CA TRP A 82 11.62 -7.43 -19.43
C TRP A 82 11.94 -7.07 -17.98
N ILE A 83 13.20 -6.74 -17.66
CA ILE A 83 13.60 -6.32 -16.31
C ILE A 83 12.99 -4.95 -16.00
N SER A 84 13.14 -3.98 -16.90
CA SER A 84 12.61 -2.62 -16.71
C SER A 84 11.09 -2.63 -16.61
N GLY A 85 10.41 -3.40 -17.48
CA GLY A 85 8.97 -3.57 -17.46
C GLY A 85 8.47 -4.18 -16.15
N LEU A 86 9.13 -5.24 -15.66
CA LEU A 86 8.82 -5.87 -14.37
C LEU A 86 8.90 -4.86 -13.21
N LEU A 87 10.02 -4.11 -13.14
CA LEU A 87 10.26 -3.12 -12.08
C LEU A 87 9.20 -2.01 -12.09
N VAL A 88 8.90 -1.46 -13.27
CA VAL A 88 7.87 -0.40 -13.44
C VAL A 88 6.50 -0.91 -13.06
N ILE A 89 6.09 -2.08 -13.55
CA ILE A 89 4.78 -2.66 -13.24
C ILE A 89 4.65 -2.91 -11.73
N CYS A 90 5.65 -3.53 -11.10
CA CYS A 90 5.62 -3.78 -9.66
C CYS A 90 5.55 -2.47 -8.85
N GLY A 91 6.30 -1.44 -9.23
CA GLY A 91 6.28 -0.12 -8.60
C GLY A 91 4.90 0.55 -8.71
N CYS A 92 4.35 0.59 -9.93
CA CYS A 92 3.02 1.15 -10.19
C CYS A 92 1.91 0.42 -9.42
N MET A 93 1.92 -0.91 -9.41
CA MET A 93 0.92 -1.72 -8.69
C MET A 93 0.99 -1.50 -7.18
N ASN A 94 2.21 -1.44 -6.61
CA ASN A 94 2.38 -1.14 -5.19
C ASN A 94 1.81 0.24 -4.83
N MET A 95 2.11 1.27 -5.61
CA MET A 95 1.60 2.62 -5.36
C MET A 95 0.09 2.72 -5.61
N ALA A 96 -0.43 2.03 -6.63
CA ALA A 96 -1.86 1.96 -6.91
C ALA A 96 -2.66 1.42 -5.72
N ALA A 97 -2.13 0.43 -4.99
CA ALA A 97 -2.77 -0.16 -3.81
C ALA A 97 -2.98 0.83 -2.66
N PHE A 98 -2.21 1.92 -2.60
CA PHE A 98 -2.30 2.95 -1.54
C PHE A 98 -2.96 4.24 -2.01
N ARG A 99 -2.77 4.65 -3.26
CA ARG A 99 -3.18 5.96 -3.78
C ARG A 99 -3.94 5.91 -5.11
N GLY A 100 -4.33 4.72 -5.56
CA GLY A 100 -5.06 4.56 -6.82
C GLY A 100 -4.27 5.11 -8.02
N GLY A 101 -4.96 5.73 -8.98
CA GLY A 101 -4.35 6.28 -10.20
C GLY A 101 -3.31 7.37 -9.95
N VAL A 102 -3.50 8.21 -8.93
CA VAL A 102 -2.50 9.22 -8.53
C VAL A 102 -1.20 8.56 -8.10
N GLY A 103 -1.27 7.43 -7.39
CA GLY A 103 -0.10 6.64 -7.00
C GLY A 103 0.67 6.11 -8.21
N VAL A 104 -0.04 5.65 -9.25
CA VAL A 104 0.61 5.21 -10.50
C VAL A 104 1.42 6.35 -11.13
N GLY A 105 0.82 7.55 -11.25
CA GLY A 105 1.52 8.71 -11.77
C GLY A 105 2.78 9.06 -10.95
N GLN A 106 2.68 9.02 -9.62
CA GLN A 106 3.83 9.25 -8.72
C GLN A 106 4.93 8.20 -8.90
N ALA A 107 4.57 6.92 -9.06
CA ALA A 107 5.53 5.85 -9.31
C ALA A 107 6.28 6.05 -10.63
N LEU A 108 5.58 6.40 -11.71
CA LEU A 108 6.18 6.68 -13.01
C LEU A 108 7.14 7.88 -12.95
N VAL A 109 6.73 8.97 -12.28
CA VAL A 109 7.60 10.14 -12.09
C VAL A 109 8.84 9.79 -11.28
N ALA A 110 8.70 9.03 -10.18
CA ALA A 110 9.83 8.61 -9.36
C ALA A 110 10.79 7.71 -10.15
N THR A 111 10.28 6.75 -10.93
CA THR A 111 11.10 5.90 -11.80
C THR A 111 11.84 6.72 -12.86
N ALA A 112 11.13 7.64 -13.52
CA ALA A 112 11.76 8.54 -14.51
C ALA A 112 12.85 9.41 -13.87
N ALA A 113 12.60 9.95 -12.67
CA ALA A 113 13.59 10.75 -11.93
C ALA A 113 14.84 9.94 -11.60
N GLY A 114 14.70 8.66 -11.20
CA GLY A 114 15.84 7.77 -10.98
C GLY A 114 16.68 7.53 -12.24
N ALA A 115 16.01 7.28 -13.37
CA ALA A 115 16.68 7.08 -14.66
C ALA A 115 17.38 8.35 -15.14
N VAL A 116 16.73 9.51 -15.03
CA VAL A 116 17.29 10.81 -15.39
C VAL A 116 18.52 11.14 -14.54
N LEU A 117 18.49 10.85 -13.24
CA LEU A 117 19.65 11.04 -12.37
C LEU A 117 20.88 10.27 -12.88
N VAL A 118 20.71 9.00 -13.23
CA VAL A 118 21.81 8.16 -13.75
C VAL A 118 22.34 8.71 -15.08
N ALA A 119 21.45 9.17 -15.97
CA ALA A 119 21.83 9.79 -17.23
C ALA A 119 22.63 11.09 -17.03
N LEU A 120 22.19 11.95 -16.10
CA LEU A 120 22.88 13.21 -15.75
C LEU A 120 24.26 12.97 -15.15
N LEU A 121 24.45 11.87 -14.42
CA LEU A 121 25.74 11.46 -13.86
C LEU A 121 26.65 10.80 -14.91
N GLY A 122 26.21 10.63 -16.15
CA GLY A 122 26.96 9.97 -17.21
C GLY A 122 27.16 8.46 -16.97
N ALA A 123 26.42 7.86 -16.07
CA ALA A 123 26.55 6.47 -15.67
C ALA A 123 25.54 5.53 -16.38
N ALA A 124 24.67 6.08 -17.24
CA ALA A 124 23.70 5.28 -17.98
C ALA A 124 24.40 4.37 -18.99
N ALA A 125 24.02 3.08 -18.98
CA ALA A 125 24.49 2.15 -19.98
C ALA A 125 23.87 2.49 -21.36
N PRO A 126 24.52 2.12 -22.48
CA PRO A 126 23.92 2.21 -23.80
C PRO A 126 22.55 1.49 -23.83
N PHE A 127 21.61 2.02 -24.58
CA PHE A 127 20.29 1.42 -24.72
C PHE A 127 20.39 0.00 -25.34
N ALA A 128 20.04 -0.99 -24.55
CA ALA A 128 20.11 -2.41 -24.92
C ALA A 128 18.85 -3.13 -24.39
N PRO A 129 17.72 -3.06 -25.12
CA PRO A 129 16.45 -3.59 -24.66
C PRO A 129 16.39 -5.12 -24.68
N ASP A 130 17.30 -5.77 -25.38
CA ASP A 130 17.32 -7.21 -25.56
C ASP A 130 17.67 -7.94 -24.25
N THR A 131 16.97 -9.05 -24.04
CA THR A 131 17.22 -9.95 -22.91
C THR A 131 17.25 -11.39 -23.41
N SER A 132 18.02 -12.24 -22.79
CA SER A 132 18.03 -13.66 -23.08
C SER A 132 16.64 -14.29 -22.84
N LEU A 133 16.37 -15.40 -23.50
CA LEU A 133 15.13 -16.16 -23.26
C LEU A 133 15.01 -16.56 -21.78
N THR A 134 16.10 -16.93 -21.14
CA THR A 134 16.15 -17.31 -19.72
C THR A 134 15.69 -16.17 -18.84
N VAL A 135 16.27 -14.98 -18.98
CA VAL A 135 15.90 -13.79 -18.22
C VAL A 135 14.45 -13.39 -18.49
N SER A 136 14.02 -13.44 -19.75
CA SER A 136 12.64 -13.11 -20.13
C SER A 136 11.62 -14.05 -19.48
N LEU A 137 11.87 -15.35 -19.48
CA LEU A 137 10.99 -16.34 -18.81
C LEU A 137 10.99 -16.17 -17.28
N MET A 138 12.15 -15.87 -16.69
CA MET A 138 12.22 -15.57 -15.25
C MET A 138 11.42 -14.32 -14.88
N CYS A 139 11.51 -13.25 -15.68
CA CYS A 139 10.73 -12.03 -15.49
C CYS A 139 9.22 -12.31 -15.62
N LEU A 140 8.81 -13.08 -16.61
CA LEU A 140 7.42 -13.47 -16.82
C LEU A 140 6.88 -14.30 -15.65
N GLY A 141 7.64 -15.28 -15.18
CA GLY A 141 7.31 -16.09 -14.02
C GLY A 141 7.21 -15.25 -12.73
N ALA A 142 8.17 -14.36 -12.52
CA ALA A 142 8.16 -13.43 -11.38
C ALA A 142 6.95 -12.48 -11.43
N LEU A 143 6.60 -11.95 -12.61
CA LEU A 143 5.44 -11.11 -12.80
C LEU A 143 4.13 -11.87 -12.50
N GLY A 144 4.00 -13.09 -12.99
CA GLY A 144 2.84 -13.96 -12.70
C GLY A 144 2.70 -14.26 -11.22
N ALA A 145 3.79 -14.64 -10.55
CA ALA A 145 3.80 -14.85 -9.09
C ALA A 145 3.45 -13.57 -8.32
N TYR A 146 4.04 -12.44 -8.70
CA TYR A 146 3.75 -11.14 -8.10
C TYR A 146 2.26 -10.76 -8.24
N LEU A 147 1.69 -10.87 -9.44
CA LEU A 147 0.28 -10.58 -9.68
C LEU A 147 -0.65 -11.49 -8.88
N GLY A 148 -0.33 -12.78 -8.77
CA GLY A 148 -1.08 -13.73 -7.94
C GLY A 148 -1.06 -13.36 -6.46
N LEU A 149 0.11 -13.04 -5.91
CA LEU A 149 0.25 -12.58 -4.52
C LEU A 149 -0.45 -11.25 -4.29
N PHE A 150 -0.34 -10.33 -5.24
CA PHE A 150 -1.01 -9.02 -5.19
C PHE A 150 -2.53 -9.17 -5.19
N ALA A 151 -3.08 -9.96 -6.11
CA ALA A 151 -4.51 -10.24 -6.20
C ALA A 151 -5.04 -10.86 -4.91
N ARG A 152 -4.32 -11.87 -4.36
CA ARG A 152 -4.68 -12.51 -3.09
C ARG A 152 -4.67 -11.51 -1.93
N SER A 153 -3.66 -10.65 -1.86
CA SER A 153 -3.56 -9.64 -0.78
C SER A 153 -4.66 -8.59 -0.88
N THR A 154 -4.98 -8.13 -2.08
CA THR A 154 -6.04 -7.17 -2.35
C THR A 154 -7.42 -7.76 -2.04
N TYR A 155 -7.68 -9.00 -2.45
CA TYR A 155 -8.91 -9.70 -2.13
C TYR A 155 -9.13 -9.81 -0.61
N ARG A 156 -8.11 -10.25 0.13
CA ARG A 156 -8.18 -10.33 1.60
C ARG A 156 -8.50 -8.99 2.25
N ARG A 157 -7.86 -7.90 1.78
CA ARG A 157 -8.16 -6.55 2.29
C ARG A 157 -9.60 -6.14 2.02
N THR A 158 -10.10 -6.41 0.81
CA THR A 158 -11.47 -6.09 0.42
C THR A 158 -12.49 -6.84 1.29
N VAL A 159 -12.27 -8.13 1.54
CA VAL A 159 -13.13 -8.93 2.43
C VAL A 159 -13.14 -8.36 3.85
N VAL A 160 -11.96 -8.11 4.44
CA VAL A 160 -11.87 -7.57 5.81
C VAL A 160 -12.53 -6.19 5.91
N LEU A 161 -12.31 -5.32 4.91
CA LEU A 161 -12.95 -4.00 4.89
C LEU A 161 -14.47 -4.11 4.79
N ASN A 162 -14.99 -5.03 3.99
CA ASN A 162 -16.42 -5.25 3.84
C ASN A 162 -17.04 -5.75 5.15
N ASP A 163 -16.42 -6.73 5.81
CA ASP A 163 -16.86 -7.23 7.12
C ASP A 163 -16.87 -6.12 8.17
N THR A 164 -15.83 -5.28 8.18
CA THR A 164 -15.75 -4.15 9.11
C THR A 164 -16.86 -3.13 8.84
N ARG A 165 -17.16 -2.83 7.58
CA ARG A 165 -18.25 -1.94 7.20
C ARG A 165 -19.63 -2.48 7.63
N VAL A 166 -19.85 -3.79 7.45
CA VAL A 166 -21.11 -4.43 7.90
C VAL A 166 -21.26 -4.33 9.41
N LYS A 167 -20.22 -4.66 10.18
CA LYS A 167 -20.21 -4.54 11.65
C LYS A 167 -20.45 -3.12 12.12
N LEU A 168 -19.81 -2.14 11.46
CA LEU A 168 -20.01 -0.73 11.80
C LEU A 168 -21.46 -0.29 11.60
N ARG A 169 -22.08 -0.63 10.47
CA ARG A 169 -23.50 -0.34 10.20
C ARG A 169 -24.43 -0.97 11.24
N GLN A 170 -24.15 -2.22 11.62
CA GLN A 170 -24.93 -2.89 12.68
C GLN A 170 -24.81 -2.17 14.03
N SER A 171 -23.60 -1.73 14.38
CA SER A 171 -23.36 -0.97 15.61
C SER A 171 -24.05 0.41 15.59
N GLU A 172 -24.01 1.10 14.43
CA GLU A 172 -24.72 2.38 14.26
C GLU A 172 -26.24 2.21 14.41
N GLN A 173 -26.84 1.17 13.81
CA GLN A 173 -28.25 0.87 13.93
C GLN A 173 -28.64 0.52 15.37
N ALA A 174 -27.83 -0.26 16.07
CA ALA A 174 -28.06 -0.59 17.48
C ALA A 174 -28.02 0.65 18.36
N LEU A 175 -27.03 1.54 18.14
CA LEU A 175 -26.90 2.79 18.86
C LEU A 175 -28.10 3.72 18.61
N GLN A 176 -28.54 3.82 17.36
CA GLN A 176 -29.73 4.61 17.01
C GLN A 176 -30.98 4.09 17.75
N GLY A 177 -31.19 2.77 17.77
CA GLY A 177 -32.31 2.18 18.50
C GLY A 177 -32.24 2.44 20.01
N GLN A 178 -31.03 2.48 20.61
CA GLN A 178 -30.88 2.85 22.01
C GLN A 178 -31.20 4.32 22.25
N LEU A 179 -30.78 5.23 21.35
CA LEU A 179 -31.12 6.66 21.45
C LEU A 179 -32.63 6.88 21.36
N ASP A 180 -33.31 6.22 20.42
CA ASP A 180 -34.76 6.33 20.28
C ASP A 180 -35.49 5.81 21.53
N ALA A 181 -35.03 4.71 22.12
CA ALA A 181 -35.56 4.17 23.37
C ALA A 181 -35.37 5.15 24.54
N VAL A 182 -34.19 5.74 24.67
CA VAL A 182 -33.90 6.75 25.72
C VAL A 182 -34.78 7.98 25.54
N GLN A 183 -34.95 8.50 24.32
CA GLN A 183 -35.83 9.63 24.05
C GLN A 183 -37.29 9.30 24.38
N SER A 184 -37.78 8.11 24.04
CA SER A 184 -39.11 7.66 24.39
C SER A 184 -39.32 7.61 25.91
N LEU A 185 -38.35 7.03 26.65
CA LEU A 185 -38.37 7.00 28.11
C LEU A 185 -38.37 8.39 28.73
N GLN A 186 -37.56 9.29 28.22
CA GLN A 186 -37.50 10.69 28.67
C GLN A 186 -38.86 11.40 28.47
N ALA A 187 -39.45 11.20 27.29
CA ALA A 187 -40.79 11.75 27.03
C ALA A 187 -41.84 11.21 28.00
N GLN A 188 -41.84 9.89 28.29
CA GLN A 188 -42.73 9.27 29.25
C GLN A 188 -42.53 9.81 30.68
N LEU A 189 -41.24 9.92 31.10
CA LEU A 189 -40.92 10.47 32.43
C LEU A 189 -41.36 11.94 32.56
N THR A 190 -41.14 12.75 31.51
CA THR A 190 -41.58 14.12 31.47
C THR A 190 -43.12 14.24 31.59
N GLU A 191 -43.83 13.41 30.84
CA GLU A 191 -45.30 13.35 30.91
C GLU A 191 -45.78 12.93 32.30
N GLN A 192 -45.17 11.89 32.89
CA GLN A 192 -45.51 11.44 34.26
C GLN A 192 -45.21 12.52 35.31
N ALA A 193 -44.06 13.23 35.17
CA ALA A 193 -43.68 14.31 36.08
C ALA A 193 -44.64 15.54 36.01
N ASN A 194 -45.26 15.74 34.86
CA ASN A 194 -46.20 16.86 34.62
C ASN A 194 -47.63 16.55 34.99
N ARG A 195 -47.99 15.29 35.31
CA ARG A 195 -49.34 14.87 35.72
C ARG A 195 -49.42 14.63 37.23
N ASP A 196 -50.56 14.98 37.82
CA ASP A 196 -50.93 14.61 39.19
C ASP A 196 -51.34 13.13 39.25
N PRO A 197 -50.75 12.31 40.14
CA PRO A 197 -50.98 10.86 40.18
C PRO A 197 -52.40 10.48 40.66
N LEU A 198 -53.13 11.39 41.33
CA LEU A 198 -54.46 11.11 41.82
C LEU A 198 -55.57 11.51 40.84
N THR A 199 -55.39 12.61 40.13
CA THR A 199 -56.41 13.16 39.24
C THR A 199 -56.11 12.92 37.75
N GLY A 200 -54.88 12.57 37.38
CA GLY A 200 -54.46 12.42 35.99
C GLY A 200 -54.35 13.74 35.21
N LEU A 201 -54.64 14.87 35.83
CA LEU A 201 -54.53 16.20 35.23
C LEU A 201 -53.10 16.73 35.32
N TYR A 202 -52.79 17.76 34.50
CA TYR A 202 -51.50 18.44 34.62
C TYR A 202 -51.34 19.07 35.99
N ASN A 203 -50.18 18.92 36.60
CA ASN A 203 -49.86 19.46 37.90
C ASN A 203 -49.78 21.00 37.84
N ARG A 204 -49.97 21.67 39.00
CA ARG A 204 -49.98 23.13 39.11
C ARG A 204 -48.67 23.77 38.64
N ARG A 205 -47.57 23.03 38.76
CA ARG A 205 -46.24 23.53 38.34
C ARG A 205 -46.16 23.64 36.81
N TYR A 206 -46.62 22.65 36.08
CA TYR A 206 -46.67 22.67 34.62
C TYR A 206 -47.52 23.83 34.08
N LEU A 207 -48.65 24.11 34.73
CA LEU A 207 -49.54 25.22 34.33
C LEU A 207 -48.96 26.60 34.62
N ASN A 208 -48.03 26.73 35.56
CA ASN A 208 -47.38 28.01 35.85
C ASN A 208 -46.14 28.28 34.99
N ASP A 209 -45.53 27.23 34.40
CA ASP A 209 -44.28 27.34 33.61
C ASP A 209 -44.56 27.33 32.07
N SER A 210 -45.87 27.21 31.67
CA SER A 210 -46.36 27.25 30.30
C SER A 210 -46.87 28.61 29.91
#